data_afb706cd2200af204ab6fb7b1bbcc836
#
_entry.id   afb706cd2200af204ab6fb7b1bbcc836
#
_cell.length_a   1.000
_cell.length_b   1.000
_cell.length_c   1.000
_cell.angle_alpha   90.00
_cell.angle_beta   90.00
_cell.angle_gamma   90.00
#
_symmetry.space_group_name_H-M   'P 1'
#
loop_
_entity.id
_entity.type
_entity.pdbx_description
1 polymer ?
#
loop_
_entity_poly.entity_id
_entity_poly.type
_entity_poly.pdbx_seq_one_letter_code
_entity_poly.pdbx_strand_id
1 'polypeptide(L)'
;MLLGPMLARFGVGYMPKPGGDKIGRRRLDTHFIGFQKLGATLDFDTAAACSEVRCKELKGCYMLLDEASVTGTANIIMAAVMAKGFTTIYNAACEPYIQQLCLMLNRMGARISGIASNLLTIEGVRELHGTEHTLLPDMIEVGSFIGLAAMTRSELTIRNVSFENLGIIPAQFARLGIRCLLYTSDAADDLTRV
;
A
#
# COMPACT_ATOMS: atom_id res chain seq x y z
N MET A 1 6.11 1.56 7.57
CA MET A 1 5.48 0.33 7.00
C MET A 1 5.69 -0.91 7.86
N LEU A 2 6.80 -1.07 8.57
CA LEU A 2 7.10 -2.30 9.33
C LEU A 2 6.36 -2.45 10.67
N LEU A 3 5.70 -1.42 11.19
CA LEU A 3 5.01 -1.48 12.49
C LEU A 3 3.89 -2.51 12.53
N GLY A 4 3.08 -2.61 11.47
CA GLY A 4 2.00 -3.59 11.38
C GLY A 4 2.47 -5.03 11.54
N PRO A 5 3.39 -5.52 10.70
CA PRO A 5 3.93 -6.87 10.82
C PRO A 5 4.73 -7.09 12.11
N MET A 6 5.44 -6.09 12.64
CA MET A 6 6.12 -6.21 13.93
C MET A 6 5.13 -6.40 15.07
N LEU A 7 4.06 -5.60 15.07
CA LEU A 7 3.02 -5.68 16.08
C LEU A 7 2.29 -7.04 16.03
N ALA A 8 1.97 -7.51 14.81
CA ALA A 8 1.32 -8.81 14.61
C ALA A 8 2.20 -9.99 15.09
N ARG A 9 3.51 -9.93 14.83
CA ARG A 9 4.44 -11.04 15.12
C ARG A 9 5.01 -11.01 16.53
N PHE A 10 5.34 -9.82 17.03
CA PHE A 10 6.11 -9.66 18.29
C PHE A 10 5.31 -8.97 19.40
N GLY A 11 4.11 -8.46 19.09
CA GLY A 11 3.31 -7.68 20.04
C GLY A 11 3.88 -6.30 20.35
N VAL A 12 4.98 -5.91 19.71
CA VAL A 12 5.63 -4.61 19.91
C VAL A 12 6.32 -4.16 18.63
N GLY A 13 6.30 -2.86 18.39
CA GLY A 13 7.03 -2.23 17.32
C GLY A 13 7.52 -0.83 17.72
N TYR A 14 8.67 -0.46 17.20
CA TYR A 14 9.30 0.84 17.45
C TYR A 14 9.45 1.60 16.14
N MET A 15 9.15 2.89 16.17
CA MET A 15 9.32 3.76 15.02
C MET A 15 9.98 5.06 15.45
N PRO A 16 11.24 5.29 15.07
CA PRO A 16 11.87 6.58 15.26
C PRO A 16 11.11 7.66 14.45
N LYS A 17 11.26 8.92 14.84
CA LYS A 17 10.69 10.02 14.08
C LYS A 17 11.13 9.92 12.62
N PRO A 18 10.18 9.83 11.66
CA PRO A 18 10.53 9.74 10.25
C PRO A 18 11.38 10.93 9.80
N GLY A 19 12.44 10.64 9.06
CA GLY A 19 13.22 11.64 8.31
C GLY A 19 12.66 11.80 6.90
N GLY A 20 13.44 12.44 6.03
CA GLY A 20 13.13 12.66 4.63
C GLY A 20 12.89 14.12 4.28
N ASP A 21 12.54 14.38 3.02
CA ASP A 21 12.32 15.71 2.50
C ASP A 21 11.08 16.36 3.11
N LYS A 22 11.16 17.66 3.35
CA LYS A 22 10.04 18.47 3.86
C LYS A 22 9.09 18.87 2.73
N ILE A 23 8.44 17.89 2.12
CA ILE A 23 7.49 18.08 1.01
C ILE A 23 6.05 18.39 1.45
N GLY A 24 5.88 18.81 2.70
CA GLY A 24 4.60 19.11 3.29
C GLY A 24 4.32 18.34 4.57
N ARG A 25 3.17 18.63 5.18
CA ARG A 25 2.74 17.99 6.41
C ARG A 25 2.14 16.62 6.09
N ARG A 26 2.85 15.54 6.42
CA ARG A 26 2.34 14.17 6.31
C ARG A 26 1.99 13.66 7.69
N ARG A 27 0.72 13.32 7.85
CA ARG A 27 0.20 12.78 9.10
C ARG A 27 0.45 11.27 9.15
N LEU A 28 0.82 10.77 10.34
CA LEU A 28 0.94 9.34 10.63
C LEU A 28 -0.27 8.82 11.42
N ASP A 29 -1.24 9.69 11.66
CA ASP A 29 -2.38 9.42 12.55
C ASP A 29 -3.18 8.21 12.09
N THR A 30 -3.40 8.05 10.78
CA THR A 30 -4.12 6.89 10.21
C THR A 30 -3.52 5.55 10.64
N HIS A 31 -2.18 5.45 10.67
CA HIS A 31 -1.50 4.25 11.15
C HIS A 31 -1.78 3.99 12.61
N PHE A 32 -1.59 5.00 13.46
CA PHE A 32 -1.72 4.88 14.91
C PHE A 32 -3.17 4.66 15.35
N ILE A 33 -4.12 5.39 14.76
CA ILE A 33 -5.55 5.20 15.00
C ILE A 33 -5.95 3.77 14.64
N GLY A 34 -5.48 3.25 13.50
CA GLY A 34 -5.76 1.87 13.10
C GLY A 34 -5.23 0.84 14.10
N PHE A 35 -4.00 1.00 14.59
CA PHE A 35 -3.43 0.10 15.61
C PHE A 35 -4.16 0.20 16.95
N GLN A 36 -4.54 1.42 17.38
CA GLN A 36 -5.34 1.59 18.59
C GLN A 36 -6.72 0.94 18.48
N LYS A 37 -7.36 1.02 17.31
CA LYS A 37 -8.63 0.33 17.03
C LYS A 37 -8.49 -1.19 17.14
N LEU A 38 -7.34 -1.74 16.73
CA LEU A 38 -7.01 -3.16 16.89
C LEU A 38 -6.61 -3.54 18.33
N GLY A 39 -6.61 -2.58 19.27
CA GLY A 39 -6.33 -2.80 20.69
C GLY A 39 -4.89 -2.52 21.10
N ALA A 40 -4.07 -1.90 20.26
CA ALA A 40 -2.72 -1.51 20.64
C ALA A 40 -2.69 -0.22 21.46
N THR A 41 -1.68 -0.10 22.30
CA THR A 41 -1.31 1.13 23.01
C THR A 41 -0.18 1.81 22.26
N LEU A 42 -0.19 3.14 22.24
CA LEU A 42 0.84 3.98 21.65
C LEU A 42 1.48 4.80 22.77
N ASP A 43 2.79 4.73 22.85
CA ASP A 43 3.59 5.57 23.74
C ASP A 43 4.64 6.34 22.91
N PHE A 44 5.04 7.51 23.37
CA PHE A 44 6.03 8.34 22.69
C PHE A 44 7.16 8.69 23.67
N ASP A 45 8.33 8.11 23.42
CA ASP A 45 9.55 8.48 24.11
C ASP A 45 10.12 9.75 23.52
N THR A 46 9.99 10.86 24.26
CA THR A 46 10.48 12.18 23.84
C THR A 46 12.01 12.24 23.82
N ALA A 47 12.70 11.48 24.68
CA ALA A 47 14.16 11.47 24.75
C ALA A 47 14.78 10.72 23.54
N ALA A 48 14.19 9.59 23.18
CA ALA A 48 14.60 8.81 22.02
C ALA A 48 13.95 9.30 20.70
N ALA A 49 13.00 10.25 20.77
CA ALA A 49 12.17 10.66 19.62
C ALA A 49 11.57 9.46 18.87
N CYS A 50 11.07 8.49 19.61
CA CYS A 50 10.61 7.20 19.12
C CYS A 50 9.17 6.93 19.57
N SER A 51 8.33 6.49 18.64
CA SER A 51 7.00 5.96 18.97
C SER A 51 7.10 4.46 19.21
N GLU A 52 6.53 4.02 20.31
CA GLU A 52 6.39 2.62 20.65
C GLU A 52 4.92 2.20 20.54
N VAL A 53 4.65 1.11 19.86
CA VAL A 53 3.31 0.51 19.75
C VAL A 53 3.37 -0.88 20.35
N ARG A 54 2.49 -1.18 21.33
CA ARG A 54 2.41 -2.47 22.01
C ARG A 54 1.01 -3.05 21.97
N CYS A 55 0.90 -4.35 21.82
CA CYS A 55 -0.34 -5.09 21.97
C CYS A 55 -0.07 -6.51 22.45
N LYS A 56 -0.80 -6.95 23.46
CA LYS A 56 -0.73 -8.36 23.89
C LYS A 56 -1.47 -9.29 22.93
N GLU A 57 -2.60 -8.84 22.41
CA GLU A 57 -3.46 -9.57 21.48
C GLU A 57 -4.19 -8.57 20.61
N LEU A 58 -3.96 -8.61 19.32
CA LEU A 58 -4.71 -7.81 18.36
C LEU A 58 -6.14 -8.36 18.22
N LYS A 59 -7.13 -7.47 18.22
CA LYS A 59 -8.55 -7.82 18.12
C LYS A 59 -9.16 -7.14 16.90
N GLY A 60 -9.85 -7.92 16.11
CA GLY A 60 -10.60 -7.40 14.98
C GLY A 60 -11.67 -6.40 15.39
N CYS A 61 -11.93 -5.44 14.56
CA CYS A 61 -12.88 -4.37 14.79
C CYS A 61 -13.40 -3.78 13.48
N TYR A 62 -14.48 -3.01 13.56
CA TYR A 62 -14.89 -2.12 12.48
C TYR A 62 -14.17 -0.78 12.62
N MET A 63 -13.58 -0.29 11.53
CA MET A 63 -12.95 1.02 11.51
C MET A 63 -13.28 1.78 10.22
N LEU A 64 -13.51 3.08 10.38
CA LEU A 64 -13.52 4.06 9.29
C LEU A 64 -12.18 4.79 9.33
N LEU A 65 -11.46 4.83 8.21
CA LEU A 65 -10.24 5.61 8.08
C LEU A 65 -10.57 7.05 7.71
N ASP A 66 -9.91 8.01 8.36
CA ASP A 66 -10.11 9.44 8.12
C ASP A 66 -9.68 9.86 6.71
N GLU A 67 -8.75 9.10 6.12
CA GLU A 67 -8.27 9.27 4.75
C GLU A 67 -7.98 7.90 4.11
N ALA A 68 -8.10 7.81 2.79
CA ALA A 68 -7.72 6.63 2.02
C ALA A 68 -6.18 6.59 1.85
N SER A 69 -5.46 6.46 2.97
CA SER A 69 -4.01 6.38 2.99
C SER A 69 -3.53 5.03 2.52
N VAL A 70 -2.73 4.98 1.44
CA VAL A 70 -2.13 3.73 0.92
C VAL A 70 -1.28 3.06 1.99
N THR A 71 -0.33 3.80 2.57
CA THR A 71 0.59 3.23 3.56
C THR A 71 -0.09 2.93 4.90
N GLY A 72 -1.08 3.74 5.30
CA GLY A 72 -1.91 3.49 6.47
C GLY A 72 -2.72 2.21 6.32
N THR A 73 -3.44 2.08 5.22
CA THR A 73 -4.22 0.88 4.89
C THR A 73 -3.34 -0.37 4.86
N ALA A 74 -2.19 -0.33 4.16
CA ALA A 74 -1.27 -1.46 4.09
C ALA A 74 -0.77 -1.90 5.48
N ASN A 75 -0.40 -0.93 6.31
CA ASN A 75 0.14 -1.21 7.64
C ASN A 75 -0.92 -1.81 8.57
N ILE A 76 -2.17 -1.33 8.47
CA ILE A 76 -3.31 -1.86 9.22
C ILE A 76 -3.67 -3.28 8.74
N ILE A 77 -3.70 -3.53 7.43
CA ILE A 77 -3.94 -4.87 6.86
C ILE A 77 -2.92 -5.86 7.41
N MET A 78 -1.63 -5.53 7.38
CA MET A 78 -0.55 -6.41 7.85
C MET A 78 -0.63 -6.71 9.35
N ALA A 79 -1.27 -5.86 10.15
CA ALA A 79 -1.57 -6.16 11.55
C ALA A 79 -2.86 -6.99 11.69
N ALA A 80 -3.90 -6.62 10.93
CA ALA A 80 -5.24 -7.21 11.05
C ALA A 80 -5.30 -8.67 10.61
N VAL A 81 -4.46 -9.11 9.67
CA VAL A 81 -4.44 -10.52 9.20
C VAL A 81 -4.13 -11.53 10.30
N MET A 82 -3.53 -11.08 11.41
CA MET A 82 -3.28 -11.92 12.59
C MET A 82 -4.09 -11.49 13.81
N ALA A 83 -5.03 -10.55 13.67
CA ALA A 83 -5.91 -10.12 14.75
C ALA A 83 -7.01 -11.16 15.01
N LYS A 84 -7.41 -11.34 16.26
CA LYS A 84 -8.47 -12.28 16.61
C LYS A 84 -9.85 -11.78 16.15
N GLY A 85 -10.53 -12.57 15.36
CA GLY A 85 -11.88 -12.27 14.84
C GLY A 85 -11.82 -11.54 13.50
N PHE A 86 -12.81 -10.69 13.25
CA PHE A 86 -12.97 -9.98 11.96
C PHE A 86 -12.59 -8.51 12.10
N THR A 87 -11.85 -8.02 11.12
CA THR A 87 -11.58 -6.58 10.94
C THR A 87 -12.25 -6.10 9.67
N THR A 88 -13.06 -5.05 9.78
CA THR A 88 -13.62 -4.37 8.60
C THR A 88 -13.00 -2.97 8.52
N ILE A 89 -12.39 -2.66 7.39
CA ILE A 89 -11.78 -1.36 7.11
C ILE A 89 -12.64 -0.67 6.05
N TYR A 90 -13.31 0.40 6.42
CA TYR A 90 -14.02 1.28 5.50
C TYR A 90 -13.16 2.50 5.15
N ASN A 91 -13.29 3.01 3.95
CA ASN A 91 -12.43 4.02 3.34
C ASN A 91 -10.96 3.55 3.23
N ALA A 92 -10.76 2.25 3.00
CA ALA A 92 -9.46 1.70 2.69
C ALA A 92 -8.96 2.23 1.33
N ALA A 93 -7.66 2.42 1.19
CA ALA A 93 -7.04 2.60 -0.12
C ALA A 93 -7.23 1.34 -0.97
N CYS A 94 -7.49 1.50 -2.27
CA CYS A 94 -7.79 0.39 -3.19
C CYS A 94 -6.92 0.39 -4.46
N GLU A 95 -5.83 1.15 -4.46
CA GLU A 95 -4.86 1.19 -5.54
C GLU A 95 -4.20 -0.18 -5.77
N PRO A 96 -3.64 -0.42 -6.94
CA PRO A 96 -3.00 -1.70 -7.31
C PRO A 96 -1.99 -2.22 -6.27
N TYR A 97 -1.31 -1.32 -5.55
CA TYR A 97 -0.37 -1.71 -4.46
C TYR A 97 -1.06 -2.42 -3.31
N ILE A 98 -2.25 -1.94 -2.91
CA ILE A 98 -3.04 -2.54 -1.82
C ILE A 98 -3.64 -3.85 -2.30
N GLN A 99 -4.14 -3.89 -3.53
CA GLN A 99 -4.69 -5.12 -4.12
C GLN A 99 -3.61 -6.21 -4.17
N GLN A 100 -2.42 -5.87 -4.67
CA GLN A 100 -1.26 -6.76 -4.73
C GLN A 100 -0.88 -7.28 -3.34
N LEU A 101 -0.81 -6.40 -2.32
CA LEU A 101 -0.51 -6.79 -0.94
C LEU A 101 -1.56 -7.79 -0.41
N CYS A 102 -2.84 -7.51 -0.61
CA CYS A 102 -3.93 -8.39 -0.18
C CYS A 102 -3.86 -9.77 -0.86
N LEU A 103 -3.60 -9.78 -2.17
CA LEU A 103 -3.45 -11.03 -2.94
C LEU A 103 -2.23 -11.83 -2.47
N MET A 104 -1.11 -11.17 -2.19
CA MET A 104 0.08 -11.82 -1.63
C MET A 104 -0.24 -12.43 -0.26
N LEU A 105 -0.85 -11.66 0.64
CA LEU A 105 -1.22 -12.14 1.98
C LEU A 105 -2.22 -13.31 1.90
N ASN A 106 -3.20 -13.27 0.99
CA ASN A 106 -4.12 -14.39 0.79
C ASN A 106 -3.39 -15.66 0.31
N ARG A 107 -2.38 -15.53 -0.56
CA ARG A 107 -1.52 -16.67 -0.93
C ARG A 107 -0.68 -17.18 0.25
N MET A 108 -0.39 -16.33 1.23
CA MET A 108 0.29 -16.71 2.47
C MET A 108 -0.66 -17.34 3.51
N GLY A 109 -1.95 -17.47 3.18
CA GLY A 109 -2.95 -18.08 4.07
C GLY A 109 -3.84 -17.08 4.81
N ALA A 110 -3.72 -15.77 4.56
CA ALA A 110 -4.66 -14.79 5.08
C ALA A 110 -6.05 -14.93 4.42
N ARG A 111 -7.05 -14.29 5.03
CA ARG A 111 -8.44 -14.31 4.56
C ARG A 111 -8.95 -12.88 4.41
N ILE A 112 -8.64 -12.28 3.27
CA ILE A 112 -9.01 -10.91 2.94
C ILE A 112 -10.01 -10.94 1.79
N SER A 113 -11.13 -10.23 1.95
CA SER A 113 -12.16 -10.03 0.93
C SER A 113 -12.44 -8.55 0.72
N GLY A 114 -13.17 -8.20 -0.36
CA GLY A 114 -13.40 -6.80 -0.75
C GLY A 114 -12.21 -6.16 -1.46
N ILE A 115 -11.24 -6.95 -1.94
CA ILE A 115 -10.06 -6.47 -2.68
C ILE A 115 -10.52 -5.66 -3.91
N ALA A 116 -9.84 -4.57 -4.21
CA ALA A 116 -10.18 -3.57 -5.23
C ALA A 116 -11.38 -2.67 -4.88
N SER A 117 -11.85 -2.71 -3.63
CA SER A 117 -12.84 -1.77 -3.11
C SER A 117 -12.31 -1.00 -1.90
N ASN A 118 -13.02 0.04 -1.50
CA ASN A 118 -12.70 0.81 -0.30
C ASN A 118 -13.25 0.17 0.99
N LEU A 119 -13.82 -1.03 0.90
CA LEU A 119 -14.35 -1.80 2.03
C LEU A 119 -13.68 -3.16 2.06
N LEU A 120 -12.71 -3.33 2.94
CA LEU A 120 -12.00 -4.57 3.15
C LEU A 120 -12.53 -5.30 4.37
N THR A 121 -12.69 -6.62 4.27
CA THR A 121 -12.99 -7.50 5.41
C THR A 121 -11.87 -8.53 5.54
N ILE A 122 -11.33 -8.65 6.75
CA ILE A 122 -10.20 -9.51 7.08
C ILE A 122 -10.62 -10.42 8.22
N GLU A 123 -10.59 -11.72 8.00
CA GLU A 123 -10.68 -12.71 9.06
C GLU A 123 -9.27 -13.05 9.52
N GLY A 124 -8.97 -12.81 10.79
CA GLY A 124 -7.65 -13.06 11.34
C GLY A 124 -7.30 -14.54 11.40
N VAL A 125 -6.05 -14.86 11.10
CA VAL A 125 -5.50 -16.22 11.12
C VAL A 125 -4.42 -16.36 12.20
N ARG A 126 -4.14 -17.58 12.60
CA ARG A 126 -3.13 -17.86 13.64
C ARG A 126 -1.69 -17.76 13.11
N GLU A 127 -1.51 -18.12 11.85
CA GLU A 127 -0.20 -18.15 11.19
C GLU A 127 -0.32 -17.87 9.70
N LEU A 128 0.75 -17.39 9.14
CA LEU A 128 0.95 -17.22 7.70
C LEU A 128 2.16 -18.06 7.28
N HIS A 129 2.11 -18.57 6.05
CA HIS A 129 3.22 -19.33 5.45
C HIS A 129 3.91 -18.55 4.33
N GLY A 130 5.02 -19.07 3.83
CA GLY A 130 5.72 -18.48 2.67
C GLY A 130 4.93 -18.64 1.37
N THR A 131 5.20 -17.74 0.42
CA THR A 131 4.61 -17.79 -0.92
C THR A 131 5.57 -17.25 -1.96
N GLU A 132 5.36 -17.62 -3.21
CA GLU A 132 5.96 -16.94 -4.36
C GLU A 132 5.04 -15.82 -4.83
N HIS A 133 5.62 -14.66 -5.10
CA HIS A 133 4.87 -13.50 -5.54
C HIS A 133 5.71 -12.62 -6.46
N THR A 134 5.20 -12.33 -7.64
CA THR A 134 5.80 -11.38 -8.56
C THR A 134 5.20 -10.00 -8.33
N LEU A 135 6.05 -9.01 -8.10
CA LEU A 135 5.62 -7.62 -7.92
C LEU A 135 5.11 -7.03 -9.23
N LEU A 136 4.07 -6.21 -9.13
CA LEU A 136 3.60 -5.41 -10.25
C LEU A 136 4.62 -4.31 -10.59
N PRO A 137 4.71 -3.91 -11.87
CA PRO A 137 5.42 -2.69 -12.24
C PRO A 137 4.86 -1.48 -11.50
N ASP A 138 5.74 -0.57 -11.09
CA ASP A 138 5.32 0.65 -10.39
C ASP A 138 4.73 1.67 -11.38
N MET A 139 3.41 1.87 -11.32
CA MET A 139 2.69 2.81 -12.18
C MET A 139 3.10 4.26 -11.95
N ILE A 140 3.54 4.62 -10.74
CA ILE A 140 4.02 5.98 -10.42
C ILE A 140 5.36 6.22 -11.09
N GLU A 141 6.24 5.23 -11.08
CA GLU A 141 7.52 5.29 -11.79
C GLU A 141 7.32 5.42 -13.30
N VAL A 142 6.40 4.64 -13.87
CA VAL A 142 6.01 4.78 -15.29
C VAL A 142 5.55 6.20 -15.60
N GLY A 143 4.64 6.77 -14.79
CA GLY A 143 4.18 8.14 -14.94
C GLY A 143 5.32 9.16 -14.83
N SER A 144 6.27 8.93 -13.93
CA SER A 144 7.45 9.79 -13.77
C SER A 144 8.36 9.78 -15.00
N PHE A 145 8.56 8.61 -15.63
CA PHE A 145 9.34 8.49 -16.86
C PHE A 145 8.62 9.11 -18.08
N ILE A 146 7.29 9.02 -18.16
CA ILE A 146 6.52 9.74 -19.17
C ILE A 146 6.74 11.25 -19.01
N GLY A 147 6.64 11.77 -17.79
CA GLY A 147 6.91 13.16 -17.48
C GLY A 147 8.34 13.58 -17.84
N LEU A 148 9.34 12.74 -17.55
CA LEU A 148 10.73 12.99 -17.89
C LEU A 148 10.92 13.13 -19.41
N ALA A 149 10.38 12.19 -20.19
CA ALA A 149 10.47 12.24 -21.65
C ALA A 149 9.85 13.51 -22.21
N ALA A 150 8.68 13.90 -21.69
CA ALA A 150 8.00 15.13 -22.10
C ALA A 150 8.83 16.39 -21.77
N MET A 151 9.39 16.47 -20.56
CA MET A 151 10.20 17.63 -20.13
C MET A 151 11.51 17.76 -20.90
N THR A 152 12.12 16.64 -21.27
CA THR A 152 13.38 16.61 -22.03
C THR A 152 13.15 16.63 -23.54
N ARG A 153 11.90 16.60 -23.99
CA ARG A 153 11.53 16.49 -25.41
C ARG A 153 12.22 15.30 -26.10
N SER A 154 12.25 14.18 -25.38
CA SER A 154 12.88 12.95 -25.84
C SER A 154 11.84 11.87 -26.15
N GLU A 155 12.26 10.86 -26.86
CA GLU A 155 11.52 9.63 -27.09
C GLU A 155 11.98 8.57 -26.09
N LEU A 156 11.04 7.92 -25.39
CA LEU A 156 11.31 6.92 -24.39
C LEU A 156 10.44 5.69 -24.61
N THR A 157 11.06 4.51 -24.51
CA THR A 157 10.35 3.23 -24.50
C THR A 157 10.39 2.63 -23.10
N ILE A 158 9.24 2.38 -22.50
CA ILE A 158 9.12 1.74 -21.18
C ILE A 158 8.57 0.32 -21.39
N ARG A 159 9.34 -0.68 -20.94
CA ARG A 159 9.00 -2.10 -21.08
C ARG A 159 8.40 -2.67 -19.79
N ASN A 160 7.73 -3.81 -19.89
CA ASN A 160 7.12 -4.52 -18.77
C ASN A 160 6.12 -3.67 -17.98
N VAL A 161 5.31 -2.89 -18.68
CA VAL A 161 4.27 -2.05 -18.10
C VAL A 161 2.97 -2.84 -18.00
N SER A 162 2.29 -2.74 -16.86
CA SER A 162 0.94 -3.29 -16.70
C SER A 162 -0.09 -2.23 -17.08
N PHE A 163 -0.66 -2.30 -18.27
CA PHE A 163 -1.65 -1.34 -18.77
C PHE A 163 -2.86 -1.23 -17.88
N GLU A 164 -3.35 -2.33 -17.35
CA GLU A 164 -4.50 -2.37 -16.44
C GLU A 164 -4.27 -1.54 -15.18
N ASN A 165 -3.02 -1.47 -14.72
CA ASN A 165 -2.65 -0.77 -13.50
C ASN A 165 -2.23 0.69 -13.73
N LEU A 166 -2.07 1.15 -14.97
CA LEU A 166 -1.80 2.55 -15.26
C LEU A 166 -3.00 3.46 -14.99
N GLY A 167 -4.21 2.92 -15.00
CA GLY A 167 -5.42 3.66 -14.72
C GLY A 167 -5.57 4.90 -15.61
N ILE A 168 -5.69 6.07 -14.99
CA ILE A 168 -5.91 7.34 -15.68
C ILE A 168 -4.61 8.01 -16.18
N ILE A 169 -3.42 7.48 -15.86
CA ILE A 169 -2.13 8.13 -16.15
C ILE A 169 -2.00 8.50 -17.63
N PRO A 170 -2.18 7.57 -18.60
CA PRO A 170 -2.04 7.92 -20.02
C PRO A 170 -3.04 9.00 -20.48
N ALA A 171 -4.28 8.94 -19.97
CA ALA A 171 -5.31 9.90 -20.30
C ALA A 171 -5.00 11.33 -19.78
N GLN A 172 -4.38 11.43 -18.59
CA GLN A 172 -3.97 12.73 -18.05
C GLN A 172 -2.81 13.33 -18.85
N PHE A 173 -1.84 12.54 -19.25
CA PHE A 173 -0.75 13.00 -20.11
C PHE A 173 -1.27 13.40 -21.51
N ALA A 174 -2.23 12.66 -22.07
CA ALA A 174 -2.87 13.04 -23.34
C ALA A 174 -3.56 14.41 -23.27
N ARG A 175 -4.19 14.77 -22.13
CA ARG A 175 -4.76 16.11 -21.90
C ARG A 175 -3.72 17.23 -21.90
N LEU A 176 -2.47 16.92 -21.59
CA LEU A 176 -1.33 17.83 -21.67
C LEU A 176 -0.69 17.86 -23.06
N GLY A 177 -1.26 17.15 -24.04
CA GLY A 177 -0.73 17.06 -25.40
C GLY A 177 0.39 16.06 -25.59
N ILE A 178 0.68 15.22 -24.56
CA ILE A 178 1.72 14.20 -24.61
C ILE A 178 1.10 12.91 -25.16
N ARG A 179 1.68 12.38 -26.23
CA ARG A 179 1.19 11.16 -26.88
C ARG A 179 1.90 9.95 -26.26
N CYS A 180 1.16 9.15 -25.50
CA CYS A 180 1.60 7.83 -25.07
C CYS A 180 1.05 6.79 -26.07
N LEU A 181 1.93 6.07 -26.74
CA LEU A 181 1.56 4.96 -27.62
C LEU A 181 1.65 3.67 -26.80
N LEU A 182 0.54 2.98 -26.69
CA LEU A 182 0.45 1.71 -25.97
C LEU A 182 0.45 0.59 -27.02
N TYR A 183 1.42 -0.30 -26.91
CA TYR A 183 1.52 -1.47 -27.76
C TYR A 183 1.18 -2.70 -26.91
N THR A 184 0.15 -3.43 -27.31
CA THR A 184 -0.09 -4.77 -26.79
C THR A 184 0.58 -5.74 -27.75
N SER A 185 1.48 -6.56 -27.29
CA SER A 185 2.17 -7.48 -28.16
C SER A 185 1.51 -8.84 -28.18
N ASP A 186 1.00 -9.23 -29.33
CA ASP A 186 1.09 -10.62 -29.78
C ASP A 186 2.48 -10.93 -30.37
N ALA A 187 3.37 -9.98 -30.31
CA ALA A 187 4.75 -10.06 -30.75
C ALA A 187 5.68 -9.39 -29.73
N ALA A 188 6.13 -10.18 -28.79
CA ALA A 188 7.39 -10.08 -28.06
C ALA A 188 7.81 -8.81 -27.31
N ASP A 189 7.11 -7.67 -27.30
CA ASP A 189 7.59 -6.49 -26.54
C ASP A 189 6.45 -5.51 -26.23
N ASP A 190 6.01 -5.49 -24.97
CA ASP A 190 5.15 -4.41 -24.44
C ASP A 190 5.95 -3.11 -24.40
N LEU A 191 5.77 -2.28 -25.41
CA LEU A 191 6.45 -1.00 -25.56
C LEU A 191 5.48 0.15 -25.39
N THR A 192 5.73 1.01 -24.40
CA THR A 192 5.12 2.35 -24.35
C THR A 192 6.13 3.36 -24.91
N ARG A 193 5.78 4.05 -25.97
CA ARG A 193 6.54 5.19 -26.50
C ARG A 193 5.85 6.50 -26.11
N VAL A 194 6.62 7.44 -25.67
CA VAL A 194 6.21 8.81 -25.32
C VAL A 194 6.78 9.80 -26.32
#